data_d1b88e64a7c68a4a1713440819d2505f
#
_entry.id   d1b88e64a7c68a4a1713440819d2505f
#
_cell.length_a   1.000
_cell.length_b   1.000
_cell.length_c   1.000
_cell.angle_alpha   90.00
_cell.angle_beta   90.00
_cell.angle_gamma   90.00
#
_symmetry.space_group_name_H-M   'P 1'
#
loop_
_entity.id
_entity.type
_entity.pdbx_description
1 polymer ?
#
loop_
_entity_poly.entity_id
_entity_poly.type
_entity_poly.pdbx_seq_one_letter_code
_entity_poly.pdbx_strand_id
1 'polypeptide(L)'
;NNIRNTINILLNRSIIPIINENDSVSIEQMKFGDNDTLAAKVAGLMDADQLLLLSDIDGLYNQNPKEYENAKLIKYINEISPEVEAMASGSSSNVGTGGMTTKIEAAKITLSSGIASFVGNASSPSIIVDAVEGRAKGTYFVPKKQNRMLSQRKKWIAFHSNVNGVIVIKQAFSSNSFFLKDINEVRGIFEKNTVVKIEDQHGRCIG
;
A
#
# COMPACT_ATOMS: atom_id res chain seq x y z
N ASN A 1 19.83 -2.27 5.46
CA ASN A 1 19.15 -1.06 5.03
C ASN A 1 19.32 0.01 6.11
N ASN A 2 20.01 1.11 5.79
CA ASN A 2 20.41 2.14 6.76
C ASN A 2 19.19 2.78 7.46
N ILE A 3 18.10 3.04 6.72
CA ILE A 3 16.87 3.66 7.27
C ILE A 3 16.27 2.78 8.37
N ARG A 4 16.08 1.48 8.12
CA ARG A 4 15.53 0.56 9.12
C ARG A 4 16.39 0.50 10.38
N ASN A 5 17.72 0.46 10.22
CA ASN A 5 18.65 0.45 11.35
C ASN A 5 18.54 1.74 12.17
N THR A 6 18.47 2.90 11.51
CA THR A 6 18.30 4.20 12.19
C THR A 6 17.00 4.24 12.98
N ILE A 7 15.86 3.84 12.37
CA ILE A 7 14.56 3.82 13.06
C ILE A 7 14.61 2.86 14.25
N ASN A 8 15.17 1.66 14.11
CA ASN A 8 15.29 0.70 15.20
C ASN A 8 16.15 1.24 16.36
N ILE A 9 17.24 1.95 16.06
CA ILE A 9 18.07 2.57 17.11
C ILE A 9 17.28 3.63 17.89
N LEU A 10 16.47 4.45 17.21
CA LEU A 10 15.63 5.45 17.85
C LEU A 10 14.57 4.78 18.74
N LEU A 11 13.85 3.80 18.20
CA LEU A 11 12.81 3.07 18.95
C LEU A 11 13.39 2.36 20.19
N ASN A 12 14.55 1.72 20.07
CA ASN A 12 15.24 1.07 21.19
C ASN A 12 15.66 2.06 22.28
N ARG A 13 15.77 3.34 21.95
CA ARG A 13 16.02 4.44 22.91
C ARG A 13 14.74 5.13 23.37
N SER A 14 13.56 4.56 23.10
CA SER A 14 12.25 5.14 23.40
C SER A 14 12.03 6.50 22.73
N ILE A 15 12.65 6.75 21.59
CA ILE A 15 12.46 7.95 20.76
C ILE A 15 11.47 7.60 19.64
N ILE A 16 10.40 8.38 19.52
CA ILE A 16 9.41 8.24 18.45
C ILE A 16 9.91 9.03 17.24
N PRO A 17 10.27 8.38 16.11
CA PRO A 17 10.69 9.07 14.91
C PRO A 17 9.50 9.72 14.21
N ILE A 18 9.65 10.98 13.80
CA ILE A 18 8.70 11.69 12.93
C ILE A 18 9.32 11.77 11.55
N ILE A 19 8.61 11.22 10.55
CA ILE A 19 9.09 11.08 9.17
C ILE A 19 8.20 11.92 8.26
N ASN A 20 8.80 12.69 7.37
CA ASN A 20 8.12 13.49 6.35
C ASN A 20 8.90 13.43 5.03
N GLU A 21 8.25 13.76 3.92
CA GLU A 21 8.95 13.94 2.64
C GLU A 21 9.92 15.14 2.73
N ASN A 22 11.03 15.02 1.99
CA ASN A 22 11.96 16.12 1.84
C ASN A 22 11.60 16.94 0.59
N ASP A 23 10.66 17.86 0.73
CA ASP A 23 10.15 18.73 -0.34
C ASP A 23 11.23 19.61 -0.98
N SER A 24 12.36 19.84 -0.26
CA SER A 24 13.47 20.68 -0.74
C SER A 24 14.32 20.03 -1.84
N VAL A 25 14.18 18.72 -2.06
CA VAL A 25 15.03 17.94 -2.99
C VAL A 25 14.20 17.28 -4.10
N SER A 26 12.88 17.39 -4.08
CA SER A 26 12.02 16.81 -5.09
C SER A 26 12.06 17.64 -6.38
N ILE A 27 12.85 17.20 -7.36
CA ILE A 27 12.74 17.65 -8.74
C ILE A 27 11.34 17.27 -9.24
N GLU A 28 10.68 18.17 -9.97
CA GLU A 28 9.26 18.09 -10.44
C GLU A 28 8.80 16.77 -11.08
N GLN A 29 9.70 15.84 -11.36
CA GLN A 29 9.40 14.53 -11.96
C GLN A 29 9.16 13.42 -10.93
N MET A 30 9.40 13.65 -9.65
CA MET A 30 9.14 12.69 -8.56
C MET A 30 8.07 13.26 -7.61
N LYS A 31 6.88 13.53 -8.12
CA LYS A 31 5.71 13.67 -7.25
C LYS A 31 5.40 12.29 -6.62
N PHE A 32 6.23 11.88 -5.66
CA PHE A 32 5.79 10.94 -4.64
C PHE A 32 4.89 11.73 -3.68
N GLY A 33 3.78 12.19 -4.21
CA GLY A 33 3.00 13.20 -3.54
C GLY A 33 2.03 12.59 -2.55
N ASP A 34 2.49 11.86 -1.53
CA ASP A 34 1.56 11.62 -0.45
C ASP A 34 2.23 10.95 0.75
N ASN A 35 2.07 11.57 1.91
CA ASN A 35 2.47 11.00 3.19
C ASN A 35 1.78 9.66 3.50
N ASP A 36 0.59 9.38 2.93
CA ASP A 36 -0.10 8.08 3.08
C ASP A 36 0.76 6.95 2.46
N THR A 37 1.22 7.16 1.22
CA THR A 37 2.11 6.20 0.53
C THR A 37 3.47 6.06 1.22
N LEU A 38 4.06 7.18 1.69
CA LEU A 38 5.28 7.15 2.47
C LEU A 38 5.11 6.34 3.75
N ALA A 39 4.03 6.58 4.50
CA ALA A 39 3.71 5.85 5.72
C ALA A 39 3.54 4.34 5.45
N ALA A 40 2.85 3.94 4.38
CA ALA A 40 2.69 2.55 3.98
C ALA A 40 4.04 1.87 3.65
N LYS A 41 4.94 2.58 2.94
CA LYS A 41 6.30 2.09 2.65
C LYS A 41 7.14 1.94 3.92
N VAL A 42 7.05 2.90 4.85
CA VAL A 42 7.74 2.82 6.14
C VAL A 42 7.18 1.66 6.98
N ALA A 43 5.86 1.48 7.03
CA ALA A 43 5.23 0.35 7.70
C ALA A 43 5.75 -0.99 7.15
N GLY A 44 5.83 -1.13 5.82
CA GLY A 44 6.40 -2.30 5.16
C GLY A 44 7.88 -2.51 5.48
N LEU A 45 8.68 -1.43 5.51
CA LEU A 45 10.10 -1.47 5.85
C LEU A 45 10.33 -1.94 7.29
N MET A 46 9.45 -1.53 8.20
CA MET A 46 9.56 -1.83 9.65
C MET A 46 8.87 -3.12 10.06
N ASP A 47 8.19 -3.82 9.14
CA ASP A 47 7.30 -4.95 9.44
C ASP A 47 6.28 -4.60 10.53
N ALA A 48 5.66 -3.44 10.42
CA ALA A 48 4.66 -2.98 11.36
C ALA A 48 3.47 -3.95 11.43
N ASP A 49 2.85 -4.04 12.59
CA ASP A 49 1.63 -4.84 12.77
C ASP A 49 0.41 -4.16 12.16
N GLN A 50 0.39 -2.81 12.22
CA GLN A 50 -0.72 -2.01 11.74
C GLN A 50 -0.26 -0.61 11.31
N LEU A 51 -0.92 -0.05 10.29
CA LEU A 51 -0.81 1.35 9.86
C LEU A 51 -2.13 2.07 10.15
N LEU A 52 -2.07 3.22 10.82
CA LEU A 52 -3.22 4.08 11.04
C LEU A 52 -3.12 5.33 10.16
N LEU A 53 -4.05 5.48 9.21
CA LEU A 53 -4.20 6.66 8.37
C LEU A 53 -5.31 7.53 8.96
N LEU A 54 -4.91 8.53 9.72
CA LEU A 54 -5.81 9.45 10.41
C LEU A 54 -5.97 10.73 9.59
N SER A 55 -7.22 11.13 9.34
CA SER A 55 -7.57 12.22 8.44
C SER A 55 -8.81 12.97 8.95
N ASP A 56 -9.36 13.83 8.13
CA ASP A 56 -10.64 14.54 8.32
C ASP A 56 -11.86 13.73 7.87
N ILE A 57 -11.66 12.52 7.34
CA ILE A 57 -12.73 11.65 6.84
C ILE A 57 -12.91 10.42 7.75
N ASP A 58 -14.15 9.95 7.85
CA ASP A 58 -14.49 8.80 8.71
C ASP A 58 -13.99 7.46 8.15
N GLY A 59 -13.71 7.35 6.87
CA GLY A 59 -13.31 6.12 6.18
C GLY A 59 -13.88 6.04 4.77
N LEU A 60 -13.86 4.86 4.16
CA LEU A 60 -14.43 4.61 2.83
C LEU A 60 -15.92 4.34 2.92
N TYR A 61 -16.70 5.06 2.12
CA TYR A 61 -18.13 4.85 1.95
C TYR A 61 -18.42 4.18 0.60
N ASN A 62 -19.54 3.46 0.52
CA ASN A 62 -20.00 2.86 -0.73
C ASN A 62 -20.43 3.89 -1.78
N GLN A 63 -20.74 5.13 -1.35
CA GLN A 63 -21.10 6.28 -2.18
C GLN A 63 -20.63 7.56 -1.47
N ASN A 64 -20.59 8.69 -2.19
CA ASN A 64 -20.19 9.96 -1.59
C ASN A 64 -21.22 10.41 -0.54
N PRO A 65 -20.86 10.46 0.76
CA PRO A 65 -21.81 10.84 1.82
C PRO A 65 -22.27 12.31 1.76
N LYS A 66 -21.60 13.14 0.97
CA LYS A 66 -22.03 14.54 0.74
C LYS A 66 -23.16 14.65 -0.29
N GLU A 67 -23.31 13.64 -1.13
CA GLU A 67 -24.29 13.60 -2.23
C GLU A 67 -25.44 12.64 -1.95
N TYR A 68 -25.19 11.60 -1.15
CA TYR A 68 -26.15 10.52 -0.90
C TYR A 68 -26.36 10.32 0.60
N GLU A 69 -27.54 10.63 1.11
CA GLU A 69 -27.90 10.46 2.52
C GLU A 69 -27.85 9.01 3.02
N ASN A 70 -28.03 8.05 2.11
CA ASN A 70 -28.00 6.62 2.39
C ASN A 70 -26.60 6.00 2.23
N ALA A 71 -25.54 6.82 2.08
CA ALA A 71 -24.17 6.34 2.02
C ALA A 71 -23.78 5.58 3.30
N LYS A 72 -23.21 4.40 3.11
CA LYS A 72 -22.81 3.52 4.22
C LYS A 72 -21.30 3.40 4.30
N LEU A 73 -20.77 3.58 5.51
CA LEU A 73 -19.36 3.36 5.81
C LEU A 73 -19.04 1.85 5.67
N ILE A 74 -17.98 1.54 4.93
CA ILE A 74 -17.49 0.17 4.78
C ILE A 74 -16.51 -0.13 5.92
N LYS A 75 -16.90 -1.04 6.83
CA LYS A 75 -16.11 -1.30 8.03
C LYS A 75 -14.87 -2.16 7.77
N TYR A 76 -14.97 -3.18 6.91
CA TYR A 76 -13.89 -4.13 6.65
C TYR A 76 -13.69 -4.36 5.15
N ILE A 77 -12.44 -4.34 4.70
CA ILE A 77 -12.00 -4.63 3.34
C ILE A 77 -10.82 -5.59 3.41
N ASN A 78 -10.92 -6.73 2.72
CA ASN A 78 -9.86 -7.74 2.70
C ASN A 78 -9.08 -7.77 1.38
N GLU A 79 -9.59 -7.05 0.36
CA GLU A 79 -9.02 -6.99 -0.98
C GLU A 79 -9.47 -5.70 -1.67
N ILE A 80 -8.55 -5.04 -2.36
CA ILE A 80 -8.89 -3.87 -3.16
C ILE A 80 -9.30 -4.35 -4.56
N SER A 81 -10.61 -4.42 -4.77
CA SER A 81 -11.19 -4.72 -6.08
C SER A 81 -11.37 -3.43 -6.92
N PRO A 82 -11.61 -3.54 -8.24
CA PRO A 82 -11.94 -2.38 -9.07
C PRO A 82 -13.13 -1.56 -8.55
N GLU A 83 -14.11 -2.21 -7.91
CA GLU A 83 -15.25 -1.53 -7.28
C GLU A 83 -14.81 -0.68 -6.09
N VAL A 84 -13.89 -1.18 -5.24
CA VAL A 84 -13.33 -0.41 -4.12
C VAL A 84 -12.55 0.80 -4.62
N GLU A 85 -11.79 0.65 -5.70
CA GLU A 85 -11.08 1.76 -6.34
C GLU A 85 -12.04 2.81 -6.92
N ALA A 86 -13.13 2.37 -7.56
CA ALA A 86 -14.15 3.26 -8.09
C ALA A 86 -14.86 4.07 -6.99
N MET A 87 -15.16 3.46 -5.84
CA MET A 87 -15.72 4.15 -4.67
C MET A 87 -14.78 5.24 -4.15
N ALA A 88 -13.47 5.00 -4.16
CA ALA A 88 -12.47 5.98 -3.73
C ALA A 88 -12.36 7.17 -4.67
N SER A 89 -12.45 6.96 -5.98
CA SER A 89 -12.36 8.01 -7.00
C SER A 89 -13.60 8.89 -7.08
N GLY A 90 -14.78 8.38 -6.74
CA GLY A 90 -16.04 9.14 -6.68
C GLY A 90 -16.13 10.13 -5.51
N SER A 91 -15.22 10.06 -4.55
CA SER A 91 -15.20 10.93 -3.35
C SER A 91 -14.25 12.14 -3.46
N SER A 92 -13.83 12.52 -4.68
CA SER A 92 -12.85 13.59 -4.89
C SER A 92 -13.37 14.95 -4.38
N SER A 93 -12.84 15.40 -3.25
CA SER A 93 -12.88 16.81 -2.87
C SER A 93 -11.89 17.57 -3.76
N ASN A 94 -12.31 18.64 -4.41
CA ASN A 94 -11.50 19.51 -5.28
C ASN A 94 -10.38 20.28 -4.55
N VAL A 95 -10.06 19.95 -3.31
CA VAL A 95 -9.08 20.67 -2.49
C VAL A 95 -8.20 19.66 -1.74
N GLY A 96 -7.03 19.39 -2.29
CA GLY A 96 -5.97 18.63 -1.60
C GLY A 96 -5.43 17.45 -2.42
N THR A 97 -4.12 17.25 -2.38
CA THR A 97 -3.38 16.17 -3.06
C THR A 97 -3.50 14.81 -2.37
N GLY A 98 -4.21 14.71 -1.22
CA GLY A 98 -4.30 13.53 -0.36
C GLY A 98 -5.75 13.05 -0.15
N GLY A 99 -6.47 12.69 -1.22
CA GLY A 99 -7.85 12.19 -1.13
C GLY A 99 -7.98 10.72 -0.71
N MET A 100 -9.19 10.16 -0.79
CA MET A 100 -9.43 8.74 -0.53
C MET A 100 -8.59 7.83 -1.44
N THR A 101 -8.30 8.26 -2.66
CA THR A 101 -7.49 7.50 -3.63
C THR A 101 -6.09 7.19 -3.08
N THR A 102 -5.42 8.17 -2.45
CA THR A 102 -4.07 7.96 -1.86
C THR A 102 -4.10 6.99 -0.69
N LYS A 103 -5.17 7.02 0.12
CA LYS A 103 -5.39 6.08 1.23
C LYS A 103 -5.65 4.66 0.74
N ILE A 104 -6.34 4.51 -0.39
CA ILE A 104 -6.51 3.19 -1.04
C ILE A 104 -5.18 2.69 -1.60
N GLU A 105 -4.34 3.55 -2.20
CA GLU A 105 -3.01 3.16 -2.65
C GLU A 105 -2.12 2.71 -1.47
N ALA A 106 -2.14 3.45 -0.37
CA ALA A 106 -1.45 3.05 0.86
C ALA A 106 -1.98 1.70 1.41
N ALA A 107 -3.31 1.50 1.38
CA ALA A 107 -3.93 0.24 1.79
C ALA A 107 -3.55 -0.94 0.89
N LYS A 108 -3.38 -0.73 -0.42
CA LYS A 108 -2.85 -1.77 -1.34
C LYS A 108 -1.45 -2.22 -0.91
N ILE A 109 -0.56 -1.25 -0.62
CA ILE A 109 0.81 -1.53 -0.17
C ILE A 109 0.79 -2.34 1.12
N THR A 110 -0.01 -1.93 2.12
CA THR A 110 -0.07 -2.63 3.41
C THR A 110 -0.69 -4.02 3.29
N LEU A 111 -1.82 -4.18 2.59
CA LEU A 111 -2.47 -5.49 2.38
C LEU A 111 -1.54 -6.49 1.71
N SER A 112 -0.82 -6.08 0.66
CA SER A 112 0.12 -6.94 -0.04
C SER A 112 1.36 -7.24 0.79
N SER A 113 1.72 -6.37 1.75
CA SER A 113 2.76 -6.63 2.75
C SER A 113 2.29 -7.51 3.91
N GLY A 114 1.00 -7.87 3.97
CA GLY A 114 0.41 -8.60 5.08
C GLY A 114 0.25 -7.76 6.35
N ILE A 115 0.20 -6.43 6.21
CA ILE A 115 0.04 -5.45 7.29
C ILE A 115 -1.42 -4.98 7.28
N ALA A 116 -2.06 -4.96 8.44
CA ALA A 116 -3.38 -4.35 8.57
C ALA A 116 -3.28 -2.83 8.47
N SER A 117 -4.30 -2.16 7.91
CA SER A 117 -4.37 -0.71 7.98
C SER A 117 -5.78 -0.22 8.32
N PHE A 118 -5.85 0.97 8.88
CA PHE A 118 -7.08 1.63 9.30
C PHE A 118 -7.13 3.04 8.71
N VAL A 119 -8.29 3.43 8.22
CA VAL A 119 -8.58 4.80 7.79
C VAL A 119 -9.74 5.32 8.62
N GLY A 120 -9.56 6.47 9.26
CA GLY A 120 -10.60 7.08 10.09
C GLY A 120 -10.32 8.52 10.47
N ASN A 121 -11.31 9.12 11.14
CA ASN A 121 -11.29 10.52 11.52
C ASN A 121 -10.42 10.74 12.76
N ALA A 122 -9.51 11.73 12.68
CA ALA A 122 -8.56 12.07 13.73
C ALA A 122 -9.18 12.88 14.90
N SER A 123 -10.44 13.27 14.82
CA SER A 123 -11.06 14.20 15.80
C SER A 123 -11.29 13.59 17.18
N SER A 124 -11.34 12.24 17.31
CA SER A 124 -11.51 11.58 18.60
C SER A 124 -10.19 11.46 19.35
N PRO A 125 -10.06 11.89 20.61
CA PRO A 125 -8.83 11.71 21.41
C PRO A 125 -8.42 10.26 21.62
N SER A 126 -9.37 9.31 21.61
CA SER A 126 -9.12 7.89 21.80
C SER A 126 -8.87 7.13 20.50
N ILE A 127 -8.91 7.81 19.34
CA ILE A 127 -8.92 7.18 18.02
C ILE A 127 -7.78 6.16 17.81
N ILE A 128 -6.58 6.46 18.29
CA ILE A 128 -5.42 5.57 18.15
C ILE A 128 -5.65 4.26 18.90
N VAL A 129 -6.05 4.35 20.17
CA VAL A 129 -6.32 3.17 21.02
C VAL A 129 -7.48 2.36 20.44
N ASP A 130 -8.59 3.03 20.12
CA ASP A 130 -9.78 2.39 19.58
C ASP A 130 -9.54 1.73 18.23
N ALA A 131 -8.70 2.35 17.37
CA ALA A 131 -8.31 1.77 16.08
C ALA A 131 -7.45 0.52 16.26
N VAL A 132 -6.47 0.54 17.17
CA VAL A 132 -5.62 -0.63 17.47
C VAL A 132 -6.47 -1.79 18.03
N GLU A 133 -7.45 -1.49 18.84
CA GLU A 133 -8.36 -2.50 19.43
C GLU A 133 -9.55 -2.88 18.52
N GLY A 134 -9.65 -2.31 17.33
CA GLY A 134 -10.70 -2.63 16.35
C GLY A 134 -12.08 -2.05 16.66
N ARG A 135 -12.18 -1.08 17.58
CA ARG A 135 -13.43 -0.45 18.01
C ARG A 135 -13.72 0.88 17.33
N ALA A 136 -12.72 1.51 16.71
CA ALA A 136 -12.89 2.82 16.10
C ALA A 136 -13.90 2.81 14.96
N LYS A 137 -14.60 3.92 14.81
CA LYS A 137 -15.40 4.21 13.60
C LYS A 137 -14.43 4.47 12.44
N GLY A 138 -14.50 3.66 11.39
CA GLY A 138 -13.59 3.77 10.25
C GLY A 138 -13.60 2.54 9.37
N THR A 139 -12.67 2.51 8.42
CA THR A 139 -12.47 1.38 7.51
C THR A 139 -11.18 0.64 7.87
N TYR A 140 -11.31 -0.64 8.15
CA TYR A 140 -10.20 -1.56 8.42
C TYR A 140 -9.87 -2.37 7.16
N PHE A 141 -8.64 -2.29 6.71
CA PHE A 141 -8.10 -3.13 5.65
C PHE A 141 -7.33 -4.28 6.29
N VAL A 142 -7.86 -5.50 6.14
CA VAL A 142 -7.34 -6.68 6.85
C VAL A 142 -6.79 -7.69 5.84
N PRO A 143 -5.49 -8.00 5.86
CA PRO A 143 -4.91 -8.94 4.90
C PRO A 143 -5.46 -10.35 5.11
N LYS A 144 -5.70 -11.06 3.99
CA LYS A 144 -6.00 -12.50 4.05
C LYS A 144 -4.81 -13.24 4.67
N LYS A 145 -5.05 -14.23 5.55
CA LYS A 145 -4.01 -14.96 6.32
C LYS A 145 -2.83 -15.50 5.47
N GLN A 146 -3.02 -15.74 4.19
CA GLN A 146 -1.99 -16.25 3.28
C GLN A 146 -0.86 -15.23 2.95
N ASN A 147 -1.08 -13.93 3.09
CA ASN A 147 -0.12 -12.90 2.68
C ASN A 147 0.98 -12.61 3.72
N ARG A 148 0.90 -13.16 4.94
CA ARG A 148 1.92 -12.96 5.98
C ARG A 148 3.29 -13.62 5.70
N MET A 149 3.38 -14.51 4.69
CA MET A 149 4.57 -15.36 4.48
C MET A 149 5.57 -14.86 3.42
N LEU A 150 5.40 -13.69 2.84
CA LEU A 150 6.43 -13.15 1.95
C LEU A 150 7.66 -12.73 2.78
N SER A 151 8.85 -13.22 2.41
CA SER A 151 10.10 -12.78 3.04
C SER A 151 10.27 -11.26 2.87
N GLN A 152 10.92 -10.60 3.84
CA GLN A 152 11.20 -9.15 3.81
C GLN A 152 11.81 -8.68 2.49
N ARG A 153 12.68 -9.50 1.89
CA ARG A 153 13.29 -9.22 0.58
C ARG A 153 12.25 -9.17 -0.54
N LYS A 154 11.28 -10.07 -0.55
CA LYS A 154 10.19 -10.09 -1.55
C LYS A 154 9.25 -8.90 -1.38
N LYS A 155 8.92 -8.54 -0.14
CA LYS A 155 8.14 -7.33 0.17
C LYS A 155 8.87 -6.09 -0.33
N TRP A 156 10.16 -5.96 -0.04
CA TRP A 156 10.96 -4.81 -0.48
C TRP A 156 11.02 -4.70 -2.01
N ILE A 157 11.24 -5.81 -2.72
CA ILE A 157 11.25 -5.88 -4.18
C ILE A 157 9.89 -5.42 -4.75
N ALA A 158 8.78 -5.92 -4.21
CA ALA A 158 7.43 -5.61 -4.70
C ALA A 158 7.05 -4.12 -4.55
N PHE A 159 7.59 -3.42 -3.51
CA PHE A 159 7.08 -2.08 -3.15
C PHE A 159 8.06 -0.93 -3.39
N HIS A 160 9.35 -1.20 -3.57
CA HIS A 160 10.39 -0.17 -3.67
C HIS A 160 11.09 -0.14 -5.02
N SER A 161 10.74 -1.05 -5.92
CA SER A 161 11.41 -1.14 -7.21
C SER A 161 10.47 -0.66 -8.33
N ASN A 162 10.92 0.30 -9.11
CA ASN A 162 10.27 0.58 -10.38
C ASN A 162 10.35 -0.68 -11.26
N VAL A 163 9.23 -1.09 -11.80
CA VAL A 163 9.17 -2.19 -12.76
C VAL A 163 9.74 -1.67 -14.08
N ASN A 164 10.91 -2.17 -14.45
CA ASN A 164 11.63 -1.72 -15.65
C ASN A 164 11.29 -2.54 -16.90
N GLY A 165 10.55 -3.63 -16.75
CA GLY A 165 10.14 -4.47 -17.86
C GLY A 165 9.17 -5.59 -17.45
N VAL A 166 8.69 -6.33 -18.44
CA VAL A 166 7.77 -7.44 -18.26
C VAL A 166 8.34 -8.69 -18.92
N ILE A 167 8.31 -9.81 -18.21
CA ILE A 167 8.59 -11.14 -18.75
C ILE A 167 7.29 -11.91 -18.84
N VAL A 168 6.89 -12.28 -20.06
CA VAL A 168 5.70 -13.10 -20.29
C VAL A 168 6.13 -14.56 -20.37
N ILE A 169 5.49 -15.43 -19.58
CA ILE A 169 5.82 -16.86 -19.53
C ILE A 169 4.72 -17.73 -20.15
N LYS A 170 5.11 -18.91 -20.65
CA LYS A 170 4.23 -19.83 -21.38
C LYS A 170 3.19 -20.53 -20.50
N GLN A 171 3.53 -20.80 -19.25
CA GLN A 171 2.66 -21.50 -18.30
C GLN A 171 2.87 -20.98 -16.88
N ALA A 172 1.80 -20.98 -16.06
CA ALA A 172 1.90 -20.66 -14.64
C ALA A 172 2.72 -21.73 -13.90
N PHE A 173 3.61 -21.29 -13.01
CA PHE A 173 4.52 -22.20 -12.28
C PHE A 173 3.92 -22.70 -10.97
N SER A 174 4.29 -23.96 -10.67
CA SER A 174 4.15 -24.53 -9.32
C SER A 174 5.42 -24.34 -8.46
N SER A 175 6.50 -23.80 -9.01
CA SER A 175 7.80 -23.61 -8.34
C SER A 175 8.27 -22.17 -8.36
N ASN A 176 9.17 -21.79 -7.43
CA ASN A 176 9.70 -20.43 -7.28
C ASN A 176 10.79 -20.06 -8.32
N SER A 177 10.95 -20.82 -9.40
CA SER A 177 11.96 -20.59 -10.44
C SER A 177 11.45 -20.99 -11.81
N PHE A 178 11.92 -20.30 -12.84
CA PHE A 178 11.65 -20.59 -14.25
C PHE A 178 12.95 -20.58 -15.05
N PHE A 179 12.95 -21.23 -16.19
CA PHE A 179 14.09 -21.30 -17.10
C PHE A 179 13.85 -20.43 -18.33
N LEU A 180 14.93 -20.11 -19.06
CA LEU A 180 14.84 -19.32 -20.30
C LEU A 180 13.86 -19.90 -21.34
N LYS A 181 13.75 -21.24 -21.42
CA LYS A 181 12.80 -21.94 -22.30
C LYS A 181 11.31 -21.66 -21.99
N ASP A 182 11.03 -21.23 -20.77
CA ASP A 182 9.68 -20.98 -20.29
C ASP A 182 9.23 -19.53 -20.61
N ILE A 183 10.16 -18.69 -21.05
CA ILE A 183 9.88 -17.32 -21.47
C ILE A 183 9.23 -17.33 -22.86
N ASN A 184 8.13 -16.62 -23.00
CA ASN A 184 7.44 -16.41 -24.27
C ASN A 184 7.82 -15.09 -24.92
N GLU A 185 7.88 -14.03 -24.12
CA GLU A 185 8.14 -12.66 -24.58
C GLU A 185 8.82 -11.85 -23.48
N VAL A 186 9.64 -10.87 -23.87
CA VAL A 186 10.25 -9.88 -22.98
C VAL A 186 9.87 -8.51 -23.48
N ARG A 187 9.29 -7.66 -22.62
CA ARG A 187 8.89 -6.29 -22.95
C ARG A 187 9.68 -5.32 -22.09
N GLY A 188 10.26 -4.30 -22.75
CA GLY A 188 11.11 -3.29 -22.14
C GLY A 188 12.60 -3.61 -22.24
N ILE A 189 13.43 -2.62 -21.88
CA ILE A 189 14.90 -2.72 -21.82
C ILE A 189 15.29 -2.58 -20.36
N PHE A 190 15.94 -3.59 -19.81
CA PHE A 190 16.35 -3.60 -18.43
C PHE A 190 17.69 -4.32 -18.23
N GLU A 191 18.43 -3.89 -17.23
CA GLU A 191 19.75 -4.42 -16.90
C GLU A 191 19.67 -5.57 -15.88
N LYS A 192 20.81 -6.24 -15.68
CA LYS A 192 20.95 -7.26 -14.63
C LYS A 192 20.64 -6.66 -13.25
N ASN A 193 19.90 -7.40 -12.43
CA ASN A 193 19.49 -7.02 -11.08
C ASN A 193 18.38 -5.93 -11.02
N THR A 194 17.68 -5.65 -12.11
CA THR A 194 16.47 -4.83 -12.09
C THR A 194 15.24 -5.67 -11.76
N VAL A 195 14.20 -5.03 -11.25
CA VAL A 195 12.92 -5.69 -10.98
C VAL A 195 12.06 -5.66 -12.23
N VAL A 196 11.53 -6.82 -12.58
CA VAL A 196 10.62 -7.01 -13.71
C VAL A 196 9.33 -7.66 -13.25
N LYS A 197 8.23 -7.35 -13.92
CA LYS A 197 6.94 -7.98 -13.71
C LYS A 197 6.90 -9.31 -14.48
N ILE A 198 6.32 -10.34 -13.90
CA ILE A 198 6.08 -11.61 -14.57
C ILE A 198 4.58 -11.72 -14.87
N GLU A 199 4.24 -11.92 -16.13
CA GLU A 199 2.86 -12.09 -16.61
C GLU A 199 2.67 -13.46 -17.25
N ASP A 200 1.45 -13.98 -17.19
CA ASP A 200 1.04 -15.11 -18.02
C ASP A 200 0.68 -14.64 -19.44
N GLN A 201 0.37 -15.59 -20.34
CA GLN A 201 -0.03 -15.31 -21.72
C GLN A 201 -1.33 -14.49 -21.84
N HIS A 202 -2.10 -14.39 -20.77
CA HIS A 202 -3.35 -13.62 -20.70
C HIS A 202 -3.16 -12.24 -20.07
N GLY A 203 -1.90 -11.83 -19.79
CA GLY A 203 -1.56 -10.55 -19.18
C GLY A 203 -1.82 -10.47 -17.67
N ARG A 204 -2.09 -11.61 -17.00
CA ARG A 204 -2.27 -11.62 -15.55
C ARG A 204 -0.93 -11.63 -14.86
N CYS A 205 -0.74 -10.72 -13.90
CA CYS A 205 0.47 -10.66 -13.06
C CYS A 205 0.54 -11.87 -12.14
N ILE A 206 1.69 -12.56 -12.17
CA ILE A 206 1.95 -13.76 -11.37
C ILE A 206 3.25 -13.63 -10.53
N GLY A 207 4.01 -12.55 -10.70
CA GLY A 207 5.22 -12.25 -9.94
C GLY A 207 5.89 -10.93 -10.32
#